data_6386a161f71d6dd3d97b1b883abd0ac2
#
_entry.id   6386a161f71d6dd3d97b1b883abd0ac2
#
_cell.length_a   1.000
_cell.length_b   1.000
_cell.length_c   1.000
_cell.angle_alpha   90.00
_cell.angle_beta   90.00
_cell.angle_gamma   90.00
#
_symmetry.space_group_name_H-M   'P 1'
#
loop_
_entity.id
_entity.type
_entity.pdbx_description
1 polymer ?
#
loop_
_entity_poly.entity_id
_entity_poly.type
_entity_poly.pdbx_seq_one_letter_code
_entity_poly.pdbx_strand_id
1 'polypeptide(L)'
;MEDCEKKLSRRDQREEDIYRISTMVAGNFKILEVLDRLAEAAVKATGTTACSMRLLDPDIGKLAMRSTYGLSEAYRNKGPVTKEDPVIKQAFEGDAVVIDDMRVDSRIAYPEATMAEGLISQLTVAMKFKDKPIGVLRLYSPEPARFDKDTIRIARMVASQCAVAITNARLYNKAIEGARMAEQLRLGAVIQRRMIPEKAPCMCGLDVAAVYKPCYQIGGDLYDFLQINDHTLVTGIADVIGKGIPAAMMMSMFRGTMRAYNDGGYGRHTMDEVVGKLNRVACNECRDGEFITLFMARIDTQTNELTYCSCGHEPGLLIRGEQITELEEGGLVLGVMPDTDYQIKTIEFKQGDFLLLYTDGLIDAMNFEGKLWSKEKLFDVLKKCDCHTADQLVHTILGYRRRHVGLANQTDDTSVVVIRRDDRANVHNEECDCTDK
;
A
#
# COMPACT_ATOMS: atom_id res chain seq x y z
N MET A 1 -21.50 -61.76 -18.12
CA MET A 1 -21.56 -60.59 -19.00
C MET A 1 -22.23 -59.43 -18.31
N GLU A 2 -23.42 -59.54 -17.73
CA GLU A 2 -24.15 -58.46 -17.04
C GLU A 2 -23.36 -57.78 -15.91
N ASP A 3 -22.56 -58.49 -15.15
CA ASP A 3 -21.79 -57.95 -14.03
C ASP A 3 -20.56 -57.12 -14.50
N CYS A 4 -20.07 -57.42 -15.71
CA CYS A 4 -18.96 -56.67 -16.32
C CYS A 4 -19.50 -55.35 -16.96
N GLU A 5 -20.67 -55.37 -17.60
CA GLU A 5 -21.31 -54.18 -18.14
C GLU A 5 -21.79 -53.20 -17.05
N LYS A 6 -22.32 -53.73 -15.93
CA LYS A 6 -22.64 -52.90 -14.76
C LYS A 6 -21.39 -52.24 -14.11
N LYS A 7 -20.27 -52.92 -14.10
CA LYS A 7 -19.00 -52.37 -13.61
C LYS A 7 -18.41 -51.32 -14.57
N LEU A 8 -18.50 -51.51 -15.89
CA LEU A 8 -18.07 -50.53 -16.88
C LEU A 8 -18.99 -49.27 -16.80
N SER A 9 -20.31 -49.42 -16.80
CA SER A 9 -21.25 -48.31 -16.70
C SER A 9 -21.03 -47.48 -15.40
N ARG A 10 -20.72 -48.11 -14.28
CA ARG A 10 -20.37 -47.42 -13.01
C ARG A 10 -19.06 -46.70 -13.10
N ARG A 11 -18.10 -47.18 -13.88
CA ARG A 11 -16.78 -46.54 -14.07
C ARG A 11 -16.90 -45.31 -14.96
N ASP A 12 -17.64 -45.38 -16.04
CA ASP A 12 -17.88 -44.27 -16.95
C ASP A 12 -18.68 -43.14 -16.25
N GLN A 13 -19.69 -43.48 -15.45
CA GLN A 13 -20.46 -42.52 -14.65
C GLN A 13 -19.56 -41.80 -13.62
N ARG A 14 -18.63 -42.52 -12.99
CA ARG A 14 -17.69 -41.95 -12.02
C ARG A 14 -16.64 -41.02 -12.67
N GLU A 15 -16.21 -41.34 -13.90
CA GLU A 15 -15.28 -40.48 -14.65
C GLU A 15 -15.98 -39.17 -15.10
N GLU A 16 -17.26 -39.26 -15.48
CA GLU A 16 -18.06 -38.10 -15.83
C GLU A 16 -18.37 -37.20 -14.64
N ASP A 17 -18.63 -37.78 -13.45
CA ASP A 17 -18.79 -37.02 -12.21
C ASP A 17 -17.48 -36.29 -11.77
N ILE A 18 -16.33 -36.91 -11.98
CA ILE A 18 -15.00 -36.31 -11.73
C ILE A 18 -14.72 -35.18 -12.71
N TYR A 19 -15.07 -35.34 -13.99
CA TYR A 19 -14.92 -34.28 -15.01
C TYR A 19 -15.84 -33.09 -14.68
N ARG A 20 -17.08 -33.34 -14.25
CA ARG A 20 -18.00 -32.30 -13.77
C ARG A 20 -17.43 -31.51 -12.56
N ILE A 21 -16.80 -32.20 -11.61
CA ILE A 21 -16.15 -31.57 -10.46
C ILE A 21 -15.06 -30.61 -10.93
N SER A 22 -14.22 -31.01 -11.90
CA SER A 22 -13.15 -30.18 -12.44
C SER A 22 -13.66 -28.95 -13.20
N THR A 23 -14.79 -29.07 -13.92
CA THR A 23 -15.38 -27.94 -14.67
C THR A 23 -16.13 -26.94 -13.76
N MET A 24 -16.68 -27.40 -12.63
CA MET A 24 -17.33 -26.52 -11.64
C MET A 24 -16.34 -25.56 -10.95
N VAL A 25 -15.06 -25.93 -10.88
CA VAL A 25 -14.01 -25.11 -10.25
C VAL A 25 -13.62 -23.89 -11.11
N ALA A 26 -13.95 -23.89 -12.40
CA ALA A 26 -13.52 -22.86 -13.36
C ALA A 26 -14.49 -21.65 -13.47
N GLY A 27 -15.62 -21.65 -12.76
CA GLY A 27 -16.66 -20.61 -12.85
C GLY A 27 -16.61 -19.56 -11.73
N ASN A 28 -17.24 -18.41 -11.97
CA ASN A 28 -17.33 -17.25 -11.05
C ASN A 28 -18.41 -17.44 -9.98
N PHE A 29 -18.34 -18.49 -9.14
CA PHE A 29 -19.31 -18.79 -8.10
C PHE A 29 -18.87 -18.32 -6.71
N LYS A 30 -19.84 -18.01 -5.84
CA LYS A 30 -19.56 -17.85 -4.41
C LYS A 30 -18.97 -19.14 -3.86
N ILE A 31 -17.86 -19.06 -3.17
CA ILE A 31 -17.10 -20.23 -2.67
C ILE A 31 -17.99 -21.27 -1.96
N LEU A 32 -18.98 -20.80 -1.18
CA LEU A 32 -19.89 -21.69 -0.46
C LEU A 32 -20.74 -22.55 -1.39
N GLU A 33 -21.28 -21.99 -2.48
CA GLU A 33 -22.06 -22.73 -3.48
C GLU A 33 -21.21 -23.81 -4.18
N VAL A 34 -19.94 -23.51 -4.44
CA VAL A 34 -18.99 -24.50 -5.01
C VAL A 34 -18.76 -25.63 -4.01
N LEU A 35 -18.52 -25.32 -2.74
CA LEU A 35 -18.28 -26.31 -1.70
C LEU A 35 -19.48 -27.21 -1.45
N ASP A 36 -20.71 -26.67 -1.50
CA ASP A 36 -21.94 -27.45 -1.33
C ASP A 36 -22.12 -28.44 -2.48
N ARG A 37 -21.89 -28.02 -3.73
CA ARG A 37 -21.91 -28.92 -4.90
C ARG A 37 -20.82 -29.98 -4.84
N LEU A 38 -19.62 -29.59 -4.35
CA LEU A 38 -18.51 -30.54 -4.19
C LEU A 38 -18.81 -31.56 -3.07
N ALA A 39 -19.49 -31.16 -1.98
CA ALA A 39 -19.89 -32.07 -0.91
C ALA A 39 -20.92 -33.09 -1.41
N GLU A 40 -21.92 -32.64 -2.16
CA GLU A 40 -22.90 -33.51 -2.81
C GLU A 40 -22.25 -34.48 -3.82
N ALA A 41 -21.36 -33.95 -4.67
CA ALA A 41 -20.64 -34.76 -5.67
C ALA A 41 -19.72 -35.80 -4.98
N ALA A 42 -19.06 -35.45 -3.88
CA ALA A 42 -18.26 -36.38 -3.10
C ALA A 42 -19.08 -37.58 -2.60
N VAL A 43 -20.27 -37.34 -2.04
CA VAL A 43 -21.16 -38.37 -1.55
C VAL A 43 -21.62 -39.28 -2.70
N LYS A 44 -22.07 -38.70 -3.83
CA LYS A 44 -22.49 -39.44 -4.99
C LYS A 44 -21.39 -40.31 -5.60
N ALA A 45 -20.20 -39.75 -5.79
CA ALA A 45 -19.04 -40.44 -6.38
C ALA A 45 -18.49 -41.57 -5.51
N THR A 46 -18.59 -41.45 -4.17
CA THR A 46 -18.12 -42.46 -3.23
C THR A 46 -19.21 -43.43 -2.77
N GLY A 47 -20.50 -43.16 -3.06
CA GLY A 47 -21.63 -43.94 -2.59
C GLY A 47 -21.75 -43.96 -1.06
N THR A 48 -21.33 -42.87 -0.41
CA THR A 48 -21.49 -42.65 1.03
C THR A 48 -22.79 -41.95 1.34
N THR A 49 -23.16 -41.81 2.62
CA THR A 49 -24.44 -41.19 3.00
C THR A 49 -24.33 -39.73 3.34
N ALA A 50 -23.16 -39.31 3.85
CA ALA A 50 -22.95 -37.92 4.27
C ALA A 50 -21.50 -37.44 4.10
N CYS A 51 -21.36 -36.12 4.03
CA CYS A 51 -20.09 -35.44 3.89
C CYS A 51 -20.04 -34.16 4.75
N SER A 52 -18.88 -33.84 5.26
CA SER A 52 -18.59 -32.49 5.79
C SER A 52 -17.25 -31.98 5.32
N MET A 53 -17.18 -30.69 5.02
CA MET A 53 -15.97 -29.96 4.69
C MET A 53 -15.70 -28.90 5.75
N ARG A 54 -14.51 -28.96 6.35
CA ARG A 54 -14.06 -27.99 7.33
C ARG A 54 -12.78 -27.33 6.87
N LEU A 55 -12.73 -26.00 6.95
CA LEU A 55 -11.54 -25.21 6.60
C LEU A 55 -10.80 -24.81 7.88
N LEU A 56 -9.48 -24.97 7.82
CA LEU A 56 -8.58 -24.54 8.88
C LEU A 56 -8.46 -23.00 8.87
N ASP A 57 -8.70 -22.40 10.01
CA ASP A 57 -8.31 -21.05 10.31
C ASP A 57 -6.86 -21.10 10.83
N PRO A 58 -5.89 -20.56 10.10
CA PRO A 58 -4.47 -20.69 10.44
C PRO A 58 -4.11 -19.93 11.74
N ASP A 59 -4.82 -18.87 12.08
CA ASP A 59 -4.49 -17.98 13.19
C ASP A 59 -4.91 -18.58 14.53
N ILE A 60 -6.08 -19.22 14.57
CA ILE A 60 -6.64 -19.79 15.81
C ILE A 60 -6.63 -21.32 15.84
N GLY A 61 -6.20 -21.99 14.77
CA GLY A 61 -6.11 -23.46 14.69
C GLY A 61 -7.46 -24.20 14.74
N LYS A 62 -8.58 -23.49 14.59
CA LYS A 62 -9.93 -24.08 14.57
C LYS A 62 -10.33 -24.46 13.13
N LEU A 63 -11.12 -25.53 13.01
CA LEU A 63 -11.70 -25.96 11.75
C LEU A 63 -13.18 -25.55 11.67
N ALA A 64 -13.43 -24.48 10.97
CA ALA A 64 -14.80 -24.02 10.72
C ALA A 64 -15.50 -24.90 9.68
N MET A 65 -16.71 -25.35 9.96
CA MET A 65 -17.56 -26.03 9.00
C MET A 65 -17.97 -25.05 7.91
N ARG A 66 -17.79 -25.45 6.63
CA ARG A 66 -18.09 -24.60 5.48
C ARG A 66 -19.15 -25.21 4.57
N SER A 67 -19.21 -26.51 4.48
CA SER A 67 -20.22 -27.22 3.69
C SER A 67 -20.51 -28.59 4.29
N THR A 68 -21.73 -29.06 4.11
CA THR A 68 -22.17 -30.41 4.51
C THR A 68 -23.22 -30.93 3.54
N TYR A 69 -23.25 -32.26 3.41
CA TYR A 69 -24.32 -32.95 2.71
C TYR A 69 -24.75 -34.18 3.50
N GLY A 70 -26.07 -34.43 3.66
CA GLY A 70 -26.59 -35.59 4.35
C GLY A 70 -26.41 -35.61 5.87
N LEU A 71 -26.09 -34.48 6.52
CA LEU A 71 -25.96 -34.37 7.96
C LEU A 71 -27.04 -33.50 8.58
N SER A 72 -27.59 -33.92 9.73
CA SER A 72 -28.58 -33.15 10.48
C SER A 72 -28.03 -31.87 11.06
N GLU A 73 -28.88 -30.91 11.41
CA GLU A 73 -28.48 -29.67 12.08
C GLU A 73 -27.89 -29.96 13.46
N ALA A 74 -28.43 -30.91 14.20
CA ALA A 74 -27.92 -31.34 15.49
C ALA A 74 -26.47 -31.83 15.40
N TYR A 75 -26.15 -32.66 14.41
CA TYR A 75 -24.77 -33.12 14.20
C TYR A 75 -23.82 -32.03 13.72
N ARG A 76 -24.30 -31.08 12.91
CA ARG A 76 -23.50 -29.91 12.49
C ARG A 76 -23.07 -29.05 13.69
N ASN A 77 -23.91 -28.92 14.69
CA ASN A 77 -23.71 -28.09 15.88
C ASN A 77 -23.13 -28.85 17.10
N LYS A 78 -22.65 -30.08 16.92
CA LYS A 78 -22.15 -30.96 18.00
C LYS A 78 -20.99 -30.42 18.83
N GLY A 79 -20.26 -29.41 18.34
CA GLY A 79 -19.15 -28.77 19.05
C GLY A 79 -17.99 -28.38 18.18
N PRO A 80 -16.99 -27.68 18.77
CA PRO A 80 -15.82 -27.19 18.06
C PRO A 80 -14.91 -28.35 17.62
N VAL A 81 -14.29 -28.18 16.46
CA VAL A 81 -13.28 -29.09 15.91
C VAL A 81 -11.99 -28.30 15.67
N THR A 82 -10.88 -28.83 16.16
CA THR A 82 -9.58 -28.16 16.06
C THR A 82 -8.55 -29.03 15.34
N LYS A 83 -7.43 -28.45 14.99
CA LYS A 83 -6.30 -29.17 14.38
C LYS A 83 -5.67 -30.21 15.33
N GLU A 84 -5.93 -30.10 16.64
CA GLU A 84 -5.45 -31.03 17.68
C GLU A 84 -6.32 -32.30 17.80
N ASP A 85 -7.49 -32.35 17.14
CA ASP A 85 -8.29 -33.58 17.03
C ASP A 85 -7.40 -34.69 16.44
N PRO A 86 -7.27 -35.87 17.16
CA PRO A 86 -6.34 -36.93 16.79
C PRO A 86 -6.51 -37.43 15.35
N VAL A 87 -7.74 -37.50 14.86
CA VAL A 87 -8.07 -37.96 13.51
C VAL A 87 -7.62 -36.92 12.49
N ILE A 88 -7.80 -35.62 12.79
CA ILE A 88 -7.41 -34.52 11.92
C ILE A 88 -5.89 -34.41 11.86
N LYS A 89 -5.23 -34.45 13.01
CA LYS A 89 -3.77 -34.42 13.09
C LYS A 89 -3.15 -35.54 12.27
N GLN A 90 -3.63 -36.77 12.43
CA GLN A 90 -3.18 -37.90 11.65
C GLN A 90 -3.46 -37.74 10.14
N ALA A 91 -4.62 -37.18 9.77
CA ALA A 91 -4.92 -36.89 8.37
C ALA A 91 -4.00 -35.82 7.76
N PHE A 92 -3.66 -34.79 8.53
CA PHE A 92 -2.70 -33.75 8.06
C PHE A 92 -1.29 -34.29 7.85
N GLU A 93 -0.86 -35.26 8.67
CA GLU A 93 0.43 -35.95 8.53
C GLU A 93 0.40 -36.99 7.41
N GLY A 94 -0.66 -37.79 7.33
CA GLY A 94 -0.72 -38.99 6.50
C GLY A 94 -1.67 -38.93 5.28
N ASP A 95 -2.32 -37.79 4.99
CA ASP A 95 -3.32 -37.54 3.93
C ASP A 95 -4.73 -38.12 4.17
N ALA A 96 -4.87 -39.34 4.66
CA ALA A 96 -6.19 -39.97 4.89
C ALA A 96 -6.19 -40.87 6.11
N VAL A 97 -7.30 -40.85 6.84
CA VAL A 97 -7.53 -41.69 8.01
C VAL A 97 -8.90 -42.36 7.90
N VAL A 98 -8.94 -43.67 7.98
CA VAL A 98 -10.14 -44.48 8.02
C VAL A 98 -10.45 -44.88 9.47
N ILE A 99 -11.72 -44.78 9.84
CA ILE A 99 -12.30 -45.33 11.08
C ILE A 99 -13.37 -46.32 10.68
N ASP A 100 -13.13 -47.58 10.88
CA ASP A 100 -14.01 -48.67 10.49
C ASP A 100 -15.27 -48.73 11.35
N ASP A 101 -15.15 -48.42 12.64
CA ASP A 101 -16.28 -48.35 13.58
C ASP A 101 -16.10 -47.22 14.58
N MET A 102 -16.86 -46.13 14.39
CA MET A 102 -16.81 -44.94 15.27
C MET A 102 -17.40 -45.17 16.66
N ARG A 103 -18.15 -46.28 16.87
CA ARG A 103 -18.79 -46.59 18.14
C ARG A 103 -17.75 -47.05 19.18
N VAL A 104 -16.63 -47.61 18.73
CA VAL A 104 -15.56 -48.20 19.56
C VAL A 104 -14.23 -47.47 19.45
N ASP A 105 -14.08 -46.56 18.49
CA ASP A 105 -12.83 -45.85 18.29
C ASP A 105 -12.68 -44.66 19.27
N SER A 106 -11.70 -44.71 20.13
CA SER A 106 -11.45 -43.70 21.17
C SER A 106 -11.01 -42.33 20.66
N ARG A 107 -10.68 -42.21 19.35
CA ARG A 107 -10.32 -40.93 18.71
C ARG A 107 -11.54 -40.07 18.36
N ILE A 108 -12.74 -40.60 18.52
CA ILE A 108 -13.99 -39.85 18.21
C ILE A 108 -14.31 -38.88 19.33
N ALA A 109 -14.27 -37.59 19.05
CA ALA A 109 -14.49 -36.50 20.01
C ALA A 109 -15.96 -36.39 20.51
N TYR A 110 -16.94 -36.80 19.68
CA TYR A 110 -18.38 -36.66 19.96
C TYR A 110 -19.11 -37.97 19.70
N PRO A 111 -18.91 -39.04 20.52
CA PRO A 111 -19.47 -40.37 20.27
C PRO A 111 -21.00 -40.39 20.36
N GLU A 112 -21.60 -39.69 21.32
CA GLU A 112 -23.05 -39.63 21.49
C GLU A 112 -23.73 -38.99 20.29
N ALA A 113 -23.23 -37.84 19.78
CA ALA A 113 -23.76 -37.19 18.61
C ALA A 113 -23.59 -38.06 17.36
N THR A 114 -22.51 -38.81 17.26
CA THR A 114 -22.23 -39.72 16.15
C THR A 114 -23.19 -40.90 16.13
N MET A 115 -23.51 -41.48 17.29
CA MET A 115 -24.48 -42.54 17.42
C MET A 115 -25.91 -42.07 17.15
N ALA A 116 -26.28 -40.89 17.65
CA ALA A 116 -27.61 -40.29 17.38
C ALA A 116 -27.83 -40.00 15.89
N GLU A 117 -26.76 -39.66 15.12
CA GLU A 117 -26.78 -39.43 13.67
C GLU A 117 -26.80 -40.75 12.87
N GLY A 118 -26.58 -41.91 13.53
CA GLY A 118 -26.57 -43.23 12.87
C GLY A 118 -25.30 -43.47 12.03
N LEU A 119 -24.21 -42.78 12.30
CA LEU A 119 -22.96 -42.92 11.58
C LEU A 119 -22.06 -43.96 12.25
N ILE A 120 -21.55 -44.91 11.44
CA ILE A 120 -20.72 -46.01 11.98
C ILE A 120 -19.29 -45.94 11.49
N SER A 121 -19.03 -45.64 10.21
CA SER A 121 -17.67 -45.51 9.72
C SER A 121 -17.40 -44.14 9.14
N GLN A 122 -16.13 -43.71 9.16
CA GLN A 122 -15.67 -42.39 8.72
C GLN A 122 -14.37 -42.49 7.94
N LEU A 123 -14.30 -41.72 6.85
CA LEU A 123 -13.07 -41.41 6.14
C LEU A 123 -12.77 -39.92 6.29
N THR A 124 -11.61 -39.57 6.84
CA THR A 124 -11.11 -38.18 6.89
C THR A 124 -9.95 -38.03 5.90
N VAL A 125 -10.06 -37.08 4.99
CA VAL A 125 -9.01 -36.78 4.01
C VAL A 125 -8.58 -35.32 4.17
N ALA A 126 -7.27 -35.08 4.24
CA ALA A 126 -6.73 -33.72 4.26
C ALA A 126 -6.91 -33.04 2.89
N MET A 127 -7.43 -31.83 2.92
CA MET A 127 -7.37 -30.91 1.77
C MET A 127 -6.05 -30.14 1.84
N LYS A 128 -5.11 -30.43 0.93
CA LYS A 128 -3.76 -29.84 0.90
C LYS A 128 -3.56 -29.02 -0.38
N PHE A 129 -2.91 -27.89 -0.25
CA PHE A 129 -2.44 -27.08 -1.36
C PHE A 129 -0.95 -26.82 -1.20
N LYS A 130 -0.11 -27.29 -2.17
CA LYS A 130 1.36 -27.26 -2.07
C LYS A 130 1.84 -27.81 -0.72
N ASP A 131 1.38 -29.01 -0.35
CA ASP A 131 1.68 -29.74 0.89
C ASP A 131 1.21 -29.08 2.20
N LYS A 132 0.62 -27.89 2.14
CA LYS A 132 0.04 -27.22 3.31
C LYS A 132 -1.42 -27.63 3.49
N PRO A 133 -1.82 -28.15 4.67
CA PRO A 133 -3.21 -28.49 4.94
C PRO A 133 -4.02 -27.19 5.09
N ILE A 134 -5.13 -27.11 4.37
CA ILE A 134 -6.08 -25.99 4.40
C ILE A 134 -7.44 -26.39 5.00
N GLY A 135 -7.64 -27.69 5.24
CA GLY A 135 -8.87 -28.21 5.80
C GLY A 135 -8.96 -29.72 5.68
N VAL A 136 -10.13 -30.24 5.98
CA VAL A 136 -10.47 -31.67 5.86
C VAL A 136 -11.80 -31.89 5.18
N LEU A 137 -11.85 -32.95 4.38
CA LEU A 137 -13.05 -33.58 3.84
C LEU A 137 -13.34 -34.83 4.70
N ARG A 138 -14.53 -34.94 5.28
CA ARG A 138 -14.99 -36.15 5.99
C ARG A 138 -16.16 -36.76 5.25
N LEU A 139 -16.07 -38.05 4.97
CA LEU A 139 -17.16 -38.88 4.44
C LEU A 139 -17.64 -39.83 5.53
N TYR A 140 -18.94 -40.11 5.56
CA TYR A 140 -19.56 -40.93 6.59
C TYR A 140 -20.46 -41.98 5.99
N SER A 141 -20.55 -43.13 6.67
CA SER A 141 -21.45 -44.23 6.31
C SER A 141 -22.11 -44.87 7.55
N PRO A 142 -23.35 -45.36 7.45
CA PRO A 142 -23.99 -46.16 8.50
C PRO A 142 -23.51 -47.61 8.48
N GLU A 143 -22.62 -48.01 7.58
CA GLU A 143 -22.07 -49.35 7.48
C GLU A 143 -20.67 -49.40 8.07
N PRO A 144 -20.25 -50.42 8.85
CA PRO A 144 -18.90 -50.59 9.33
C PRO A 144 -17.96 -50.98 8.19
N ALA A 145 -16.65 -50.61 8.30
CA ALA A 145 -15.59 -50.93 7.34
C ALA A 145 -15.94 -50.64 5.86
N ARG A 146 -16.67 -49.54 5.64
CA ARG A 146 -17.20 -49.18 4.29
C ARG A 146 -16.13 -48.66 3.32
N PHE A 147 -15.02 -48.14 3.82
CA PHE A 147 -14.05 -47.39 3.02
C PHE A 147 -12.91 -48.28 2.48
N ASP A 148 -13.08 -48.72 1.26
CA ASP A 148 -12.06 -49.46 0.50
C ASP A 148 -11.02 -48.53 -0.16
N LYS A 149 -10.00 -49.15 -0.77
CA LYS A 149 -8.92 -48.42 -1.43
C LYS A 149 -9.42 -47.51 -2.57
N ASP A 150 -10.43 -47.91 -3.31
CA ASP A 150 -10.99 -47.14 -4.41
C ASP A 150 -11.76 -45.91 -3.90
N THR A 151 -12.56 -46.09 -2.84
CA THR A 151 -13.25 -44.98 -2.17
C THR A 151 -12.27 -43.96 -1.62
N ILE A 152 -11.18 -44.40 -0.96
CA ILE A 152 -10.13 -43.53 -0.47
C ILE A 152 -9.46 -42.76 -1.61
N ARG A 153 -9.19 -43.40 -2.74
CA ARG A 153 -8.60 -42.76 -3.93
C ARG A 153 -9.52 -41.65 -4.46
N ILE A 154 -10.82 -41.93 -4.61
CA ILE A 154 -11.82 -40.95 -5.05
C ILE A 154 -11.89 -39.78 -4.08
N ALA A 155 -11.97 -40.05 -2.76
CA ALA A 155 -12.02 -39.02 -1.74
C ALA A 155 -10.79 -38.11 -1.76
N ARG A 156 -9.58 -38.67 -2.00
CA ARG A 156 -8.34 -37.86 -2.17
C ARG A 156 -8.41 -36.95 -3.39
N MET A 157 -8.93 -37.46 -4.53
CA MET A 157 -9.09 -36.65 -5.73
C MET A 157 -10.06 -35.50 -5.49
N VAL A 158 -11.23 -35.76 -4.85
CA VAL A 158 -12.19 -34.70 -4.48
C VAL A 158 -11.56 -33.71 -3.50
N ALA A 159 -10.89 -34.17 -2.46
CA ALA A 159 -10.22 -33.30 -1.49
C ALA A 159 -9.16 -32.38 -2.15
N SER A 160 -8.41 -32.91 -3.12
CA SER A 160 -7.45 -32.14 -3.92
C SER A 160 -8.15 -31.06 -4.76
N GLN A 161 -9.25 -31.39 -5.44
CA GLN A 161 -10.03 -30.43 -6.23
C GLN A 161 -10.66 -29.36 -5.33
N CYS A 162 -11.19 -29.75 -4.15
CA CYS A 162 -11.67 -28.79 -3.16
C CYS A 162 -10.56 -27.83 -2.72
N ALA A 163 -9.36 -28.34 -2.48
CA ALA A 163 -8.22 -27.51 -2.07
C ALA A 163 -7.85 -26.47 -3.14
N VAL A 164 -7.83 -26.87 -4.41
CA VAL A 164 -7.60 -25.95 -5.55
C VAL A 164 -8.71 -24.91 -5.64
N ALA A 165 -9.99 -25.32 -5.58
CA ALA A 165 -11.12 -24.41 -5.66
C ALA A 165 -11.10 -23.35 -4.55
N ILE A 166 -10.86 -23.78 -3.30
CA ILE A 166 -10.78 -22.90 -2.14
C ILE A 166 -9.63 -21.91 -2.27
N THR A 167 -8.47 -22.39 -2.71
CA THR A 167 -7.28 -21.53 -2.86
C THR A 167 -7.48 -20.51 -3.97
N ASN A 168 -8.02 -20.91 -5.11
CA ASN A 168 -8.33 -19.99 -6.21
C ASN A 168 -9.33 -18.92 -5.79
N ALA A 169 -10.40 -19.28 -5.08
CA ALA A 169 -11.36 -18.31 -4.58
C ALA A 169 -10.76 -17.33 -3.55
N ARG A 170 -9.87 -17.81 -2.67
CA ARG A 170 -9.13 -16.92 -1.73
C ARG A 170 -8.21 -15.95 -2.48
N LEU A 171 -7.48 -16.45 -3.48
CA LEU A 171 -6.59 -15.60 -4.29
C LEU A 171 -7.39 -14.56 -5.09
N TYR A 172 -8.51 -14.95 -5.66
CA TYR A 172 -9.40 -14.06 -6.39
C TYR A 172 -9.94 -12.94 -5.50
N ASN A 173 -10.43 -13.26 -4.30
CA ASN A 173 -10.92 -12.27 -3.35
C ASN A 173 -9.80 -11.28 -2.94
N LYS A 174 -8.60 -11.80 -2.64
CA LYS A 174 -7.44 -10.94 -2.35
C LYS A 174 -7.07 -10.02 -3.52
N ALA A 175 -7.17 -10.52 -4.75
CA ALA A 175 -6.92 -9.69 -5.95
C ALA A 175 -7.95 -8.56 -6.09
N ILE A 176 -9.25 -8.85 -5.85
CA ILE A 176 -10.31 -7.83 -5.86
C ILE A 176 -10.10 -6.79 -4.77
N GLU A 177 -9.77 -7.22 -3.55
CA GLU A 177 -9.48 -6.30 -2.43
C GLU A 177 -8.26 -5.43 -2.74
N GLY A 178 -7.20 -6.03 -3.29
CA GLY A 178 -6.02 -5.29 -3.75
C GLY A 178 -6.33 -4.28 -4.85
N ALA A 179 -7.15 -4.65 -5.84
CA ALA A 179 -7.59 -3.75 -6.90
C ALA A 179 -8.44 -2.58 -6.37
N ARG A 180 -9.34 -2.85 -5.41
CA ARG A 180 -10.11 -1.79 -4.75
C ARG A 180 -9.23 -0.83 -3.98
N MET A 181 -8.25 -1.34 -3.22
CA MET A 181 -7.31 -0.50 -2.48
C MET A 181 -6.46 0.35 -3.42
N ALA A 182 -5.96 -0.22 -4.52
CA ALA A 182 -5.22 0.51 -5.54
C ALA A 182 -6.04 1.65 -6.16
N GLU A 183 -7.34 1.41 -6.44
CA GLU A 183 -8.23 2.46 -6.97
C GLU A 183 -8.50 3.56 -5.94
N GLN A 184 -8.68 3.24 -4.66
CA GLN A 184 -8.83 4.25 -3.61
C GLN A 184 -7.57 5.11 -3.46
N LEU A 185 -6.37 4.49 -3.54
CA LEU A 185 -5.11 5.23 -3.54
C LEU A 185 -4.97 6.13 -4.76
N ARG A 186 -5.38 5.66 -5.95
CA ARG A 186 -5.39 6.46 -7.17
C ARG A 186 -6.28 7.69 -7.04
N LEU A 187 -7.47 7.54 -6.45
CA LEU A 187 -8.37 8.68 -6.20
C LEU A 187 -7.78 9.65 -5.18
N GLY A 188 -7.14 9.14 -4.11
CA GLY A 188 -6.39 9.97 -3.15
C GLY A 188 -5.28 10.76 -3.80
N ALA A 189 -4.53 10.15 -4.73
CA ALA A 189 -3.46 10.80 -5.50
C ALA A 189 -3.98 11.96 -6.36
N VAL A 190 -5.16 11.81 -6.97
CA VAL A 190 -5.79 12.90 -7.75
C VAL A 190 -6.13 14.09 -6.84
N ILE A 191 -6.60 13.84 -5.61
CA ILE A 191 -6.90 14.91 -4.65
C ILE A 191 -5.61 15.59 -4.20
N GLN A 192 -4.58 14.79 -3.83
CA GLN A 192 -3.30 15.32 -3.37
C GLN A 192 -2.60 16.17 -4.43
N ARG A 193 -2.61 15.73 -5.71
CA ARG A 193 -2.03 16.52 -6.81
C ARG A 193 -2.63 17.91 -6.95
N ARG A 194 -3.92 18.08 -6.65
CA ARG A 194 -4.56 19.41 -6.66
C ARG A 194 -4.09 20.30 -5.51
N MET A 195 -3.52 19.72 -4.45
CA MET A 195 -2.97 20.50 -3.34
C MET A 195 -1.59 21.07 -3.67
N ILE A 196 -0.82 20.42 -4.53
CA ILE A 196 0.50 20.91 -4.97
C ILE A 196 0.27 21.82 -6.18
N PRO A 197 0.86 23.04 -6.20
CA PRO A 197 0.69 23.96 -7.31
C PRO A 197 1.14 23.34 -8.65
N GLU A 198 0.23 23.22 -9.60
CA GLU A 198 0.55 22.74 -10.97
C GLU A 198 1.28 23.79 -11.79
N LYS A 199 1.03 25.06 -11.50
CA LYS A 199 1.64 26.20 -12.17
C LYS A 199 2.39 27.06 -11.15
N ALA A 200 3.55 27.50 -11.55
CA ALA A 200 4.28 28.51 -10.80
C ALA A 200 3.49 29.84 -10.78
N PRO A 201 3.58 30.62 -9.69
CA PRO A 201 2.93 31.92 -9.64
C PRO A 201 3.55 32.86 -10.71
N CYS A 202 2.70 33.64 -11.36
CA CYS A 202 3.13 34.68 -12.26
C CYS A 202 3.33 35.98 -11.45
N MET A 203 4.56 36.34 -11.20
CA MET A 203 4.92 37.51 -10.42
C MET A 203 6.01 38.32 -11.11
N CYS A 204 5.81 39.64 -11.19
CA CYS A 204 6.81 40.52 -11.77
C CYS A 204 8.14 40.45 -11.02
N GLY A 205 9.24 40.27 -11.74
CA GLY A 205 10.57 40.19 -11.18
C GLY A 205 11.01 38.81 -10.70
N LEU A 206 10.15 37.78 -10.80
CA LEU A 206 10.49 36.40 -10.47
C LEU A 206 10.14 35.45 -11.62
N ASP A 207 11.08 34.57 -11.94
CA ASP A 207 10.90 33.42 -12.81
C ASP A 207 10.91 32.17 -11.93
N VAL A 208 9.80 31.43 -11.88
CA VAL A 208 9.59 30.34 -10.94
C VAL A 208 9.28 29.04 -11.69
N ALA A 209 9.97 27.97 -11.32
CA ALA A 209 9.69 26.62 -11.82
C ALA A 209 9.71 25.61 -10.67
N ALA A 210 8.84 24.61 -10.71
CA ALA A 210 8.82 23.56 -9.68
C ALA A 210 8.39 22.23 -10.28
N VAL A 211 8.90 21.16 -9.71
CA VAL A 211 8.54 19.78 -10.06
C VAL A 211 8.34 18.97 -8.78
N TYR A 212 7.23 18.23 -8.75
CA TYR A 212 6.92 17.21 -7.74
C TYR A 212 6.81 15.85 -8.40
N LYS A 213 7.52 14.87 -7.87
CA LYS A 213 7.50 13.51 -8.36
C LYS A 213 7.45 12.54 -7.17
N PRO A 214 6.28 12.04 -6.80
CA PRO A 214 6.15 11.09 -5.71
C PRO A 214 6.74 9.72 -6.09
N CYS A 215 7.29 9.00 -5.10
CA CYS A 215 7.81 7.65 -5.30
C CYS A 215 6.71 6.59 -5.35
N TYR A 216 5.61 6.83 -4.66
CA TYR A 216 4.38 6.05 -4.75
C TYR A 216 3.28 6.84 -5.45
N GLN A 217 2.03 6.39 -5.33
CA GLN A 217 0.89 7.14 -5.88
C GLN A 217 0.65 8.46 -5.15
N ILE A 218 0.96 8.50 -3.84
CA ILE A 218 0.87 9.64 -2.93
C ILE A 218 2.18 9.75 -2.15
N GLY A 219 2.55 10.97 -1.73
CA GLY A 219 3.82 11.24 -1.07
C GLY A 219 3.72 12.15 0.14
N GLY A 220 4.82 12.25 0.89
CA GLY A 220 4.97 13.12 2.07
C GLY A 220 5.48 14.51 1.75
N ASP A 221 6.17 14.69 0.63
CA ASP A 221 6.69 15.96 0.19
C ASP A 221 5.61 16.98 -0.17
N LEU A 222 5.89 18.21 0.06
CA LEU A 222 5.10 19.33 -0.44
C LEU A 222 5.99 20.53 -0.80
N TYR A 223 5.54 21.34 -1.74
CA TYR A 223 5.90 22.73 -1.86
C TYR A 223 4.64 23.57 -2.08
N ASP A 224 4.72 24.84 -1.72
CA ASP A 224 3.63 25.78 -1.99
C ASP A 224 4.15 27.20 -2.25
N PHE A 225 3.34 27.99 -2.93
CA PHE A 225 3.59 29.38 -3.24
C PHE A 225 2.40 30.22 -2.75
N LEU A 226 2.70 31.31 -2.07
CA LEU A 226 1.72 32.25 -1.54
C LEU A 226 2.15 33.66 -1.95
N GLN A 227 1.49 34.21 -2.96
CA GLN A 227 1.67 35.61 -3.32
C GLN A 227 0.90 36.47 -2.31
N ILE A 228 1.65 37.20 -1.50
CA ILE A 228 1.09 38.04 -0.43
C ILE A 228 0.62 39.38 -0.99
N ASN A 229 1.38 39.91 -1.92
CA ASN A 229 1.08 41.13 -2.68
C ASN A 229 1.86 41.11 -3.99
N ASP A 230 1.85 42.20 -4.76
CA ASP A 230 2.50 42.29 -6.07
C ASP A 230 4.03 42.15 -6.03
N HIS A 231 4.64 42.28 -4.84
CA HIS A 231 6.10 42.29 -4.67
C HIS A 231 6.61 41.22 -3.71
N THR A 232 5.73 40.54 -2.98
CA THR A 232 6.14 39.58 -1.94
C THR A 232 5.59 38.18 -2.21
N LEU A 233 6.52 37.23 -2.41
CA LEU A 233 6.24 35.79 -2.53
C LEU A 233 6.72 35.07 -1.26
N VAL A 234 5.87 34.24 -0.69
CA VAL A 234 6.27 33.24 0.30
C VAL A 234 6.24 31.87 -0.36
N THR A 235 7.29 31.10 -0.16
CA THR A 235 7.38 29.71 -0.60
C THR A 235 7.81 28.84 0.57
N GLY A 236 7.36 27.59 0.58
CA GLY A 236 7.81 26.57 1.52
C GLY A 236 7.97 25.25 0.80
N ILE A 237 9.01 24.52 1.12
CA ILE A 237 9.20 23.14 0.76
C ILE A 237 9.36 22.33 2.05
N ALA A 238 8.69 21.20 2.13
CA ALA A 238 8.70 20.38 3.33
C ALA A 238 8.63 18.89 2.96
N ASP A 239 9.16 18.06 3.83
CA ASP A 239 9.09 16.62 3.77
C ASP A 239 8.61 16.08 5.11
N VAL A 240 7.58 15.23 5.06
CA VAL A 240 7.02 14.54 6.22
C VAL A 240 7.64 13.15 6.31
N ILE A 241 8.23 12.85 7.45
CA ILE A 241 8.83 11.53 7.69
C ILE A 241 7.87 10.39 7.35
N GLY A 242 8.38 9.38 6.66
CA GLY A 242 7.61 8.20 6.26
C GLY A 242 7.07 8.32 4.83
N LYS A 243 6.26 7.33 4.42
CA LYS A 243 5.79 7.23 3.03
C LYS A 243 4.35 6.75 2.96
N GLY A 244 3.72 7.00 1.82
CA GLY A 244 2.36 6.53 1.54
C GLY A 244 1.28 7.31 2.29
N ILE A 245 0.20 6.62 2.70
CA ILE A 245 -1.02 7.27 3.23
C ILE A 245 -0.75 8.14 4.47
N PRO A 246 -0.04 7.66 5.53
CA PRO A 246 0.18 8.47 6.73
C PRO A 246 0.90 9.79 6.42
N ALA A 247 2.01 9.73 5.69
CA ALA A 247 2.78 10.91 5.31
C ALA A 247 1.95 11.87 4.44
N ALA A 248 1.19 11.35 3.47
CA ALA A 248 0.32 12.14 2.61
C ALA A 248 -0.80 12.88 3.37
N MET A 249 -1.37 12.26 4.40
CA MET A 249 -2.39 12.89 5.26
C MET A 249 -1.77 14.01 6.11
N MET A 250 -0.62 13.75 6.73
CA MET A 250 0.11 14.74 7.51
C MET A 250 0.54 15.92 6.64
N MET A 251 1.07 15.66 5.44
CA MET A 251 1.41 16.69 4.46
C MET A 251 0.21 17.58 4.13
N SER A 252 -0.96 16.98 3.90
CA SER A 252 -2.18 17.72 3.54
C SER A 252 -2.63 18.65 4.67
N MET A 253 -2.60 18.18 5.91
CA MET A 253 -2.87 18.96 7.10
C MET A 253 -1.87 20.10 7.27
N PHE A 254 -0.57 19.77 7.18
CA PHE A 254 0.53 20.74 7.34
C PHE A 254 0.46 21.84 6.30
N ARG A 255 0.22 21.50 5.02
CA ARG A 255 0.03 22.49 3.95
C ARG A 255 -1.15 23.43 4.24
N GLY A 256 -2.30 22.88 4.66
CA GLY A 256 -3.46 23.70 5.01
C GLY A 256 -3.13 24.70 6.13
N THR A 257 -2.42 24.24 7.14
CA THR A 257 -1.96 25.07 8.27
C THR A 257 -0.97 26.14 7.83
N MET A 258 0.01 25.80 6.98
CA MET A 258 0.98 26.73 6.43
C MET A 258 0.28 27.86 5.64
N ARG A 259 -0.70 27.53 4.80
CA ARG A 259 -1.50 28.52 4.08
C ARG A 259 -2.29 29.42 5.05
N ALA A 260 -2.99 28.84 6.01
CA ALA A 260 -3.81 29.60 6.95
C ALA A 260 -3.03 30.63 7.76
N TYR A 261 -1.80 30.31 8.17
CA TYR A 261 -0.97 31.25 8.93
C TYR A 261 -0.30 32.31 8.05
N ASN A 262 -0.14 32.05 6.75
CA ASN A 262 0.44 33.01 5.81
C ASN A 262 -0.61 33.88 5.10
N ASP A 263 -1.83 33.36 4.83
CA ASP A 263 -2.89 34.07 4.11
C ASP A 263 -3.65 35.09 5.00
N GLY A 264 -3.70 34.83 6.30
CA GLY A 264 -4.48 35.65 7.27
C GLY A 264 -3.87 36.99 7.65
N GLY A 265 -2.76 37.43 7.06
CA GLY A 265 -2.17 38.72 7.34
C GLY A 265 -0.67 38.74 7.50
N TYR A 266 0.04 38.62 6.41
CA TYR A 266 1.42 39.11 6.32
C TYR A 266 1.42 40.61 6.64
N GLY A 267 2.03 40.96 7.76
CA GLY A 267 1.92 42.23 8.44
C GLY A 267 1.48 42.12 9.90
N ARG A 268 0.91 40.92 10.26
CA ARG A 268 0.54 40.61 11.65
C ARG A 268 1.51 39.63 12.33
N HIS A 269 2.25 38.84 11.54
CA HIS A 269 3.19 37.84 12.07
C HIS A 269 4.54 37.90 11.35
N THR A 270 5.59 37.81 12.12
CA THR A 270 6.97 37.61 11.62
C THR A 270 7.16 36.14 11.18
N MET A 271 8.22 35.85 10.41
CA MET A 271 8.46 34.49 9.93
C MET A 271 8.70 33.49 11.09
N ASP A 272 9.43 33.91 12.12
CA ASP A 272 9.67 33.12 13.33
C ASP A 272 8.37 32.79 14.07
N GLU A 273 7.44 33.75 14.19
CA GLU A 273 6.12 33.51 14.77
C GLU A 273 5.31 32.48 13.95
N VAL A 274 5.35 32.57 12.61
CA VAL A 274 4.67 31.61 11.72
C VAL A 274 5.29 30.22 11.88
N VAL A 275 6.60 30.10 11.81
CA VAL A 275 7.32 28.83 11.97
C VAL A 275 7.05 28.23 13.35
N GLY A 276 7.11 29.06 14.42
CA GLY A 276 6.81 28.63 15.78
C GLY A 276 5.37 28.12 15.95
N LYS A 277 4.37 28.72 15.26
CA LYS A 277 3.00 28.21 15.22
C LYS A 277 2.89 26.89 14.46
N LEU A 278 3.56 26.76 13.31
CA LEU A 278 3.62 25.52 12.53
C LEU A 278 4.24 24.41 13.37
N ASN A 279 5.33 24.69 14.10
CA ASN A 279 5.97 23.73 14.99
C ASN A 279 5.00 23.24 16.09
N ARG A 280 4.28 24.15 16.76
CA ARG A 280 3.30 23.76 17.79
C ARG A 280 2.19 22.86 17.23
N VAL A 281 1.70 23.14 16.02
CA VAL A 281 0.73 22.25 15.36
C VAL A 281 1.36 20.90 15.07
N ALA A 282 2.57 20.87 14.51
CA ALA A 282 3.28 19.62 14.25
C ALA A 282 3.50 18.79 15.54
N CYS A 283 3.91 19.43 16.66
CA CYS A 283 4.08 18.74 17.95
C CYS A 283 2.78 18.15 18.52
N ASN A 284 1.62 18.73 18.20
CA ASN A 284 0.34 18.18 18.65
C ASN A 284 -0.14 16.99 17.81
N GLU A 285 0.25 16.93 16.54
CA GLU A 285 -0.26 15.95 15.59
C GLU A 285 0.75 14.80 15.32
N CYS A 286 2.06 15.06 15.39
CA CYS A 286 3.10 14.05 15.26
C CYS A 286 3.17 13.16 16.50
N ARG A 287 3.37 11.87 16.28
CA ARG A 287 3.64 10.88 17.34
C ARG A 287 5.14 10.78 17.59
N ASP A 288 5.51 10.02 18.62
CA ASP A 288 6.92 9.75 18.94
C ASP A 288 7.68 9.22 17.72
N GLY A 289 8.71 9.94 17.32
CA GLY A 289 9.53 9.62 16.16
C GLY A 289 9.02 10.16 14.82
N GLU A 290 7.86 10.83 14.79
CA GLU A 290 7.37 11.55 13.61
C GLU A 290 7.83 13.02 13.67
N PHE A 291 8.19 13.58 12.52
CA PHE A 291 8.59 14.99 12.38
C PHE A 291 8.37 15.46 10.94
N ILE A 292 8.46 16.76 10.75
CA ILE A 292 8.36 17.41 9.44
C ILE A 292 9.59 18.29 9.27
N THR A 293 10.29 18.17 8.16
CA THR A 293 11.31 19.14 7.76
C THR A 293 10.66 20.25 6.93
N LEU A 294 11.13 21.48 7.10
CA LEU A 294 10.61 22.64 6.38
C LEU A 294 11.73 23.60 6.02
N PHE A 295 11.80 24.02 4.77
CA PHE A 295 12.49 25.25 4.38
C PHE A 295 11.44 26.28 3.94
N MET A 296 11.40 27.42 4.62
CA MET A 296 10.47 28.51 4.31
C MET A 296 11.25 29.74 3.89
N ALA A 297 10.81 30.37 2.80
CA ALA A 297 11.43 31.58 2.28
C ALA A 297 10.38 32.63 1.93
N ARG A 298 10.72 33.88 2.17
CA ARG A 298 9.99 35.07 1.73
C ARG A 298 10.88 35.90 0.84
N ILE A 299 10.43 36.19 -0.36
CA ILE A 299 11.16 37.01 -1.35
C ILE A 299 10.37 38.30 -1.53
N ASP A 300 11.06 39.43 -1.39
CA ASP A 300 10.52 40.74 -1.66
C ASP A 300 11.29 41.34 -2.85
N THR A 301 10.60 41.53 -3.97
CA THR A 301 11.20 42.06 -5.21
C THR A 301 11.40 43.58 -5.17
N GLN A 302 10.76 44.28 -4.24
CA GLN A 302 10.90 45.72 -4.09
C GLN A 302 12.15 46.08 -3.29
N THR A 303 12.41 45.36 -2.20
CA THR A 303 13.62 45.54 -1.38
C THR A 303 14.79 44.68 -1.85
N ASN A 304 14.57 43.72 -2.75
CA ASN A 304 15.53 42.69 -3.17
C ASN A 304 16.04 41.85 -1.99
N GLU A 305 15.18 41.50 -1.09
CA GLU A 305 15.49 40.71 0.11
C GLU A 305 14.91 39.28 -0.02
N LEU A 306 15.72 38.33 0.43
CA LEU A 306 15.34 36.94 0.68
C LEU A 306 15.48 36.69 2.18
N THR A 307 14.36 36.51 2.85
CA THR A 307 14.28 36.11 4.26
C THR A 307 13.92 34.64 4.33
N TYR A 308 14.65 33.83 5.13
CA TYR A 308 14.43 32.39 5.18
C TYR A 308 14.63 31.79 6.57
N CYS A 309 14.09 30.57 6.73
CA CYS A 309 14.27 29.70 7.88
C CYS A 309 14.31 28.24 7.43
N SER A 310 15.35 27.50 7.84
CA SER A 310 15.45 26.04 7.63
C SER A 310 15.14 25.31 8.93
N CYS A 311 14.12 24.46 8.93
CA CYS A 311 13.72 23.66 10.08
C CYS A 311 14.14 22.20 9.83
N GLY A 312 15.46 21.94 9.89
CA GLY A 312 16.04 20.62 9.66
C GLY A 312 15.83 20.04 8.26
N HIS A 313 15.51 20.89 7.29
CA HIS A 313 15.37 20.51 5.87
C HIS A 313 16.72 20.61 5.16
N GLU A 314 16.83 19.99 3.96
CA GLU A 314 17.99 20.22 3.09
C GLU A 314 18.21 21.73 2.89
N PRO A 315 19.46 22.21 3.00
CA PRO A 315 19.73 23.64 2.84
C PRO A 315 19.29 24.17 1.48
N GLY A 316 18.60 25.30 1.47
CA GLY A 316 18.37 26.02 0.22
C GLY A 316 19.69 26.48 -0.40
N LEU A 317 19.81 26.45 -1.72
CA LEU A 317 21.02 26.87 -2.41
C LEU A 317 20.80 28.22 -3.11
N LEU A 318 21.55 29.25 -2.67
CA LEU A 318 21.63 30.50 -3.41
C LEU A 318 22.78 30.41 -4.44
N ILE A 319 22.42 30.52 -5.72
CA ILE A 319 23.37 30.43 -6.84
C ILE A 319 23.52 31.82 -7.43
N ARG A 320 24.74 32.37 -7.36
CA ARG A 320 25.12 33.70 -7.88
C ARG A 320 26.32 33.56 -8.79
N GLY A 321 26.10 33.46 -10.09
CA GLY A 321 27.12 33.07 -11.04
C GLY A 321 27.68 31.68 -10.71
N GLU A 322 29.03 31.61 -10.48
CA GLU A 322 29.68 30.34 -10.08
C GLU A 322 29.64 30.07 -8.58
N GLN A 323 29.22 31.04 -7.77
CA GLN A 323 29.16 30.90 -6.32
C GLN A 323 27.86 30.24 -5.90
N ILE A 324 27.98 29.18 -5.10
CA ILE A 324 26.85 28.49 -4.47
C ILE A 324 27.00 28.66 -2.96
N THR A 325 25.95 29.20 -2.33
CA THR A 325 25.91 29.42 -0.88
C THR A 325 24.77 28.57 -0.31
N GLU A 326 25.07 27.77 0.70
CA GLU A 326 24.05 27.01 1.44
C GLU A 326 23.38 27.91 2.47
N LEU A 327 22.03 27.84 2.51
CA LEU A 327 21.20 28.60 3.41
C LEU A 327 20.72 27.67 4.53
N GLU A 328 21.44 27.68 5.66
CA GLU A 328 21.26 26.69 6.74
C GLU A 328 20.60 27.27 7.99
N GLU A 329 20.55 28.61 8.14
CA GLU A 329 20.02 29.23 9.35
C GLU A 329 18.55 28.84 9.58
N GLY A 330 18.24 28.50 10.85
CA GLY A 330 16.90 28.04 11.22
C GLY A 330 16.89 27.37 12.58
N GLY A 331 16.48 26.12 12.64
CA GLY A 331 16.36 25.36 13.88
C GLY A 331 16.09 23.87 13.66
N LEU A 332 15.60 23.23 14.71
CA LEU A 332 15.25 21.80 14.68
C LEU A 332 14.09 21.53 13.71
N VAL A 333 13.95 20.27 13.30
CA VAL A 333 12.76 19.78 12.59
C VAL A 333 11.49 20.09 13.38
N LEU A 334 10.38 20.27 12.69
CA LEU A 334 9.09 20.55 13.32
C LEU A 334 8.50 19.26 13.93
N GLY A 335 7.79 19.41 15.04
CA GLY A 335 7.07 18.30 15.66
C GLY A 335 7.80 17.58 16.80
N VAL A 336 9.06 17.98 17.10
CA VAL A 336 9.89 17.34 18.14
C VAL A 336 9.86 18.10 19.46
N MET A 337 10.06 19.42 19.44
CA MET A 337 10.10 20.27 20.64
C MET A 337 9.21 21.49 20.47
N PRO A 338 8.15 21.66 21.29
CA PRO A 338 7.15 22.73 21.10
C PRO A 338 7.74 24.15 21.19
N ASP A 339 8.72 24.34 22.07
CA ASP A 339 9.30 25.67 22.38
C ASP A 339 10.66 25.87 21.68
N THR A 340 10.81 25.36 20.47
CA THR A 340 12.03 25.56 19.66
C THR A 340 12.10 27.03 19.20
N ASP A 341 13.27 27.63 19.38
CA ASP A 341 13.59 28.96 18.84
C ASP A 341 14.17 28.81 17.43
N TYR A 342 13.54 29.49 16.45
CA TYR A 342 13.93 29.42 15.05
C TYR A 342 14.65 30.70 14.62
N GLN A 343 15.86 30.54 14.13
CA GLN A 343 16.68 31.66 13.65
C GLN A 343 16.26 32.04 12.23
N ILE A 344 15.98 33.33 12.02
CA ILE A 344 15.61 33.87 10.73
C ILE A 344 16.78 34.68 10.16
N LYS A 345 17.08 34.50 8.89
CA LYS A 345 18.12 35.26 8.21
C LYS A 345 17.58 35.96 6.97
N THR A 346 17.98 37.21 6.80
CA THR A 346 17.68 37.99 5.60
C THR A 346 18.98 38.25 4.85
N ILE A 347 18.95 38.01 3.55
CA ILE A 347 20.07 38.21 2.62
C ILE A 347 19.55 38.96 1.39
N GLU A 348 20.48 39.56 0.64
CA GLU A 348 20.19 40.22 -0.62
C GLU A 348 20.00 39.19 -1.72
N PHE A 349 18.90 39.31 -2.50
CA PHE A 349 18.52 38.48 -3.66
C PHE A 349 18.63 39.32 -4.92
N LYS A 350 19.76 39.24 -5.61
CA LYS A 350 20.10 40.10 -6.74
C LYS A 350 19.55 39.61 -8.05
N GLN A 351 19.40 40.53 -8.99
CA GLN A 351 19.14 40.22 -10.39
C GLN A 351 20.08 39.13 -10.91
N GLY A 352 19.52 38.05 -11.45
CA GLY A 352 20.21 36.89 -11.97
C GLY A 352 20.52 35.78 -10.94
N ASP A 353 20.26 36.00 -9.66
CA ASP A 353 20.42 34.98 -8.62
C ASP A 353 19.33 33.90 -8.80
N PHE A 354 19.68 32.65 -8.45
CA PHE A 354 18.74 31.55 -8.32
C PHE A 354 18.68 31.07 -6.87
N LEU A 355 17.48 30.81 -6.41
CA LEU A 355 17.20 30.04 -5.20
C LEU A 355 16.73 28.64 -5.63
N LEU A 356 17.48 27.61 -5.25
CA LEU A 356 17.11 26.21 -5.45
C LEU A 356 16.76 25.59 -4.11
N LEU A 357 15.53 25.06 -4.02
CA LEU A 357 15.04 24.27 -2.88
C LEU A 357 14.74 22.86 -3.37
N TYR A 358 15.05 21.85 -2.57
CA TYR A 358 14.86 20.45 -2.94
C TYR A 358 14.72 19.56 -1.72
N THR A 359 14.03 18.42 -1.88
CA THR A 359 13.95 17.36 -0.87
C THR A 359 15.06 16.33 -1.08
N ASP A 360 15.37 15.56 -0.04
CA ASP A 360 16.45 14.56 -0.01
C ASP A 360 16.31 13.51 -1.13
N GLY A 361 15.09 13.15 -1.56
CA GLY A 361 14.88 12.25 -2.70
C GLY A 361 15.49 12.75 -4.02
N LEU A 362 15.92 14.00 -4.11
CA LEU A 362 16.71 14.46 -5.25
C LEU A 362 18.13 13.90 -5.21
N ILE A 363 18.82 14.00 -4.07
CA ILE A 363 20.23 13.65 -3.88
C ILE A 363 20.42 12.18 -3.49
N ASP A 364 19.46 11.58 -2.81
CA ASP A 364 19.48 10.18 -2.36
C ASP A 364 19.05 9.18 -3.44
N ALA A 365 18.83 9.67 -4.65
CA ALA A 365 18.49 8.84 -5.78
C ALA A 365 19.62 7.86 -6.14
N MET A 366 19.34 6.56 -6.13
CA MET A 366 20.31 5.49 -6.38
C MET A 366 20.21 4.96 -7.80
N ASN A 367 21.37 4.54 -8.34
CA ASN A 367 21.42 3.73 -9.55
C ASN A 367 21.33 2.23 -9.22
N PHE A 368 21.33 1.35 -10.23
CA PHE A 368 21.30 -0.11 -10.04
C PHE A 368 22.51 -0.68 -9.27
N GLU A 369 23.60 0.05 -9.19
CA GLU A 369 24.80 -0.35 -8.41
C GLU A 369 24.72 0.10 -6.95
N GLY A 370 23.61 0.76 -6.53
CA GLY A 370 23.43 1.31 -5.20
C GLY A 370 24.22 2.58 -4.93
N LYS A 371 24.73 3.28 -5.97
CA LYS A 371 25.41 4.54 -5.83
C LYS A 371 24.44 5.71 -5.84
N LEU A 372 24.51 6.56 -4.83
CA LEU A 372 23.75 7.81 -4.73
C LEU A 372 24.13 8.79 -5.84
N TRP A 373 23.17 9.63 -6.22
CA TRP A 373 23.46 10.78 -7.09
C TRP A 373 24.26 11.83 -6.33
N SER A 374 23.98 12.04 -5.08
CA SER A 374 24.66 12.86 -4.07
C SER A 374 24.67 14.37 -4.31
N LYS A 375 24.89 15.12 -3.24
CA LYS A 375 24.97 16.59 -3.21
C LYS A 375 26.16 17.11 -4.03
N GLU A 376 27.30 16.41 -4.02
CA GLU A 376 28.48 16.79 -4.80
C GLU A 376 28.19 16.82 -6.30
N LYS A 377 27.45 15.81 -6.81
CA LYS A 377 27.06 15.79 -8.22
C LYS A 377 26.06 16.90 -8.56
N LEU A 378 25.16 17.22 -7.62
CA LEU A 378 24.28 18.38 -7.80
C LEU A 378 25.13 19.65 -7.97
N PHE A 379 26.09 19.89 -7.09
CA PHE A 379 26.98 21.04 -7.18
C PHE A 379 27.79 21.06 -8.48
N ASP A 380 28.28 19.91 -8.93
CA ASP A 380 28.98 19.81 -10.23
C ASP A 380 28.10 20.19 -11.41
N VAL A 381 26.81 19.85 -11.37
CA VAL A 381 25.83 20.25 -12.40
C VAL A 381 25.57 21.74 -12.33
N LEU A 382 25.34 22.29 -11.14
CA LEU A 382 25.08 23.73 -10.94
C LEU A 382 26.23 24.62 -11.42
N LYS A 383 27.46 24.22 -11.16
CA LYS A 383 28.66 24.97 -11.63
C LYS A 383 28.87 24.95 -13.14
N LYS A 384 28.35 23.93 -13.83
CA LYS A 384 28.48 23.74 -15.28
C LYS A 384 27.27 24.22 -16.07
N CYS A 385 26.20 24.58 -15.38
CA CYS A 385 24.93 24.97 -16.03
C CYS A 385 25.02 26.44 -16.47
N ASP A 386 24.82 26.65 -17.78
CA ASP A 386 24.58 27.99 -18.33
C ASP A 386 23.07 28.17 -18.53
N CYS A 387 22.36 28.19 -17.39
CA CYS A 387 20.91 28.26 -17.38
C CYS A 387 20.44 29.72 -17.22
N HIS A 388 19.47 30.12 -18.05
CA HIS A 388 18.95 31.48 -18.06
C HIS A 388 17.52 31.60 -17.56
N THR A 389 16.85 30.46 -17.28
CA THR A 389 15.51 30.43 -16.70
C THR A 389 15.43 29.38 -15.60
N ALA A 390 14.44 29.56 -14.70
CA ALA A 390 14.17 28.58 -13.63
C ALA A 390 13.81 27.19 -14.21
N ASP A 391 13.03 27.17 -15.28
CA ASP A 391 12.64 25.92 -15.94
C ASP A 391 13.83 25.18 -16.57
N GLN A 392 14.77 25.89 -17.21
CA GLN A 392 15.99 25.29 -17.74
C GLN A 392 16.81 24.64 -16.63
N LEU A 393 16.94 25.29 -15.46
CA LEU A 393 17.69 24.76 -14.34
C LEU A 393 17.06 23.49 -13.78
N VAL A 394 15.74 23.48 -13.54
CA VAL A 394 14.99 22.29 -13.10
C VAL A 394 15.20 21.12 -14.06
N HIS A 395 14.99 21.36 -15.37
CA HIS A 395 15.14 20.32 -16.40
C HIS A 395 16.57 19.80 -16.51
N THR A 396 17.56 20.67 -16.36
CA THR A 396 18.97 20.30 -16.36
C THR A 396 19.31 19.38 -15.19
N ILE A 397 18.94 19.78 -13.97
CA ILE A 397 19.15 18.98 -12.76
C ILE A 397 18.50 17.60 -12.90
N LEU A 398 17.23 17.55 -13.22
CA LEU A 398 16.49 16.30 -13.37
C LEU A 398 17.00 15.43 -14.54
N GLY A 399 17.49 16.03 -15.61
CA GLY A 399 18.12 15.35 -16.73
C GLY A 399 19.41 14.62 -16.33
N TYR A 400 20.29 15.27 -15.57
CA TYR A 400 21.51 14.65 -15.06
C TYR A 400 21.22 13.56 -14.02
N ARG A 401 20.29 13.81 -13.09
CA ARG A 401 19.81 12.79 -12.14
C ARG A 401 19.27 11.56 -12.88
N ARG A 402 18.40 11.74 -13.89
CA ARG A 402 17.80 10.64 -14.66
C ARG A 402 18.88 9.80 -15.38
N ARG A 403 19.91 10.44 -15.94
CA ARG A 403 21.03 9.71 -16.57
C ARG A 403 21.79 8.86 -15.56
N HIS A 404 21.98 9.34 -14.33
CA HIS A 404 22.65 8.60 -13.28
C HIS A 404 21.81 7.42 -12.78
N VAL A 405 20.53 7.63 -12.49
CA VAL A 405 19.59 6.62 -11.95
C VAL A 405 19.26 5.56 -12.98
N GLY A 406 19.16 5.92 -14.26
CA GLY A 406 18.77 5.02 -15.34
C GLY A 406 17.35 4.49 -15.16
N LEU A 407 17.21 3.15 -15.12
CA LEU A 407 15.93 2.45 -14.92
C LEU A 407 15.72 1.98 -13.46
N ALA A 408 16.56 2.37 -12.50
CA ALA A 408 16.37 2.03 -11.10
C ALA A 408 15.08 2.68 -10.58
N ASN A 409 14.40 2.00 -9.66
CA ASN A 409 13.19 2.50 -9.05
C ASN A 409 13.49 3.74 -8.19
N GLN A 410 12.58 4.69 -8.21
CA GLN A 410 12.62 5.82 -7.29
C GLN A 410 12.33 5.32 -5.86
N THR A 411 13.17 5.70 -4.91
CA THR A 411 13.11 5.25 -3.51
C THR A 411 12.44 6.27 -2.60
N ASP A 412 12.44 7.56 -2.98
CA ASP A 412 11.83 8.64 -2.23
C ASP A 412 11.12 9.66 -3.10
N ASP A 413 10.22 10.45 -2.49
CA ASP A 413 9.58 11.58 -3.14
C ASP A 413 10.64 12.57 -3.60
N THR A 414 10.39 13.30 -4.66
CA THR A 414 11.36 14.26 -5.17
C THR A 414 10.64 15.55 -5.50
N SER A 415 10.95 16.59 -4.76
CA SER A 415 10.47 17.96 -4.96
C SER A 415 11.64 18.87 -5.29
N VAL A 416 11.46 19.71 -6.28
CA VAL A 416 12.45 20.71 -6.69
C VAL A 416 11.73 22.01 -6.97
N VAL A 417 12.17 23.09 -6.35
CA VAL A 417 11.69 24.45 -6.60
C VAL A 417 12.85 25.32 -6.97
N VAL A 418 12.76 26.05 -8.06
CA VAL A 418 13.72 27.04 -8.51
C VAL A 418 13.05 28.38 -8.67
N ILE A 419 13.61 29.40 -8.04
CA ILE A 419 13.17 30.79 -8.17
C ILE A 419 14.36 31.62 -8.63
N ARG A 420 14.20 32.30 -9.77
CA ARG A 420 15.22 33.22 -10.29
C ARG A 420 14.76 34.67 -10.15
N ARG A 421 15.63 35.53 -9.68
CA ARG A 421 15.39 36.97 -9.70
C ARG A 421 15.62 37.49 -11.11
N ASP A 422 14.55 37.92 -11.80
CA ASP A 422 14.63 38.44 -13.17
C ASP A 422 13.64 39.59 -13.39
N ASP A 423 14.16 40.82 -13.40
CA ASP A 423 13.36 42.01 -13.60
C ASP A 423 12.57 42.05 -14.93
N ARG A 424 12.93 41.18 -15.88
CA ARG A 424 12.24 41.03 -17.16
C ARG A 424 11.17 39.93 -17.12
N ALA A 425 11.15 39.11 -16.08
CA ALA A 425 10.16 38.05 -15.97
C ALA A 425 8.76 38.65 -15.79
N ASN A 426 7.84 38.14 -16.57
CA ASN A 426 6.41 38.44 -16.47
C ASN A 426 6.00 39.93 -16.73
N VAL A 427 6.91 40.78 -17.27
CA VAL A 427 6.61 42.17 -17.59
C VAL A 427 5.71 42.30 -18.85
N HIS A 428 5.64 41.23 -19.69
CA HIS A 428 4.92 41.26 -20.96
C HIS A 428 3.98 40.06 -21.20
N ASN A 429 3.68 39.27 -20.17
CA ASN A 429 2.74 38.14 -20.33
C ASN A 429 1.31 38.66 -20.25
N GLU A 430 0.62 38.74 -21.38
CA GLU A 430 -0.82 39.08 -21.48
C GLU A 430 -1.73 38.09 -20.74
N GLU A 431 -1.21 36.95 -20.29
CA GLU A 431 -1.89 36.00 -19.37
C GLU A 431 -1.63 36.29 -17.90
N CYS A 432 -0.72 37.24 -17.56
CA CYS A 432 -0.53 37.77 -16.21
C CYS A 432 -1.51 38.93 -16.02
N ASP A 433 -2.70 38.62 -15.51
CA ASP A 433 -3.70 39.60 -15.11
C ASP A 433 -3.20 40.36 -13.85
N CYS A 434 -2.10 41.10 -14.03
CA CYS A 434 -1.54 42.00 -13.01
C CYS A 434 -2.29 43.33 -12.93
N THR A 435 -3.38 43.44 -13.71
CA THR A 435 -4.28 44.62 -13.67
C THR A 435 -5.70 44.13 -13.45
N ASP A 436 -6.07 43.77 -12.23
CA ASP A 436 -7.39 43.91 -11.62
C ASP A 436 -7.61 42.87 -10.51
N LYS A 437 -7.27 43.27 -9.27
CA LYS A 437 -8.19 43.16 -8.13
C LYS A 437 -7.60 43.81 -6.89
#